data_c09fed621d4ff5e05b8b8d674c9308c0
#
_entry.id   c09fed621d4ff5e05b8b8d674c9308c0
#
_cell.length_a   1.000
_cell.length_b   1.000
_cell.length_c   1.000
_cell.angle_alpha   90.00
_cell.angle_beta   90.00
_cell.angle_gamma   90.00
#
_symmetry.space_group_name_H-M   'P 1'
#
loop_
_entity.id
_entity.type
_entity.pdbx_description
1 polymer ?
#
loop_
_entity_poly.entity_id
_entity_poly.type
_entity_poly.pdbx_seq_one_letter_code
_entity_poly.pdbx_strand_id
1 'polypeptide(L)'
;PEHYDHILFGEKYIYVIQDFSAFGGIYGNSKDPTLFLRDEKSEKTTKIDNPLKIAERKVMLLEAAVGVSHEKHLFQSFTVYNNSLLVPPTIQVKDGANSLLPLKDLKQTIIEAEKDSVTSFEDQKTKDLVLAIKERSDAVKKDVQKRKKLAKKSR
;
A
#
# COMPACT_ATOMS: atom_id res chain seq x y z
N PRO A 1 14.39 7.99 3.69
CA PRO A 1 13.73 6.72 4.03
C PRO A 1 12.32 6.67 3.46
N GLU A 2 11.95 5.52 2.92
CA GLU A 2 10.64 5.32 2.35
C GLU A 2 9.57 5.25 3.46
N HIS A 3 8.43 5.87 3.23
CA HIS A 3 7.31 5.89 4.17
C HIS A 3 6.27 4.85 3.76
N TYR A 4 5.79 4.06 4.73
CA TYR A 4 4.72 3.09 4.55
C TYR A 4 3.52 3.50 5.41
N ASP A 5 2.35 3.66 4.79
CA ASP A 5 1.15 4.04 5.50
C ASP A 5 0.70 2.92 6.44
N HIS A 6 0.52 1.71 5.88
CA HIS A 6 0.13 0.53 6.64
C HIS A 6 0.83 -0.72 6.14
N ILE A 7 1.27 -1.58 7.06
CA ILE A 7 1.73 -2.93 6.78
C ILE A 7 0.91 -3.88 7.63
N LEU A 8 0.16 -4.77 6.97
CA LEU A 8 -0.67 -5.78 7.62
C LEU A 8 -0.06 -7.17 7.42
N PHE A 9 0.08 -7.90 8.52
CA PHE A 9 0.59 -9.28 8.50
C PHE A 9 -0.58 -10.25 8.51
N GLY A 10 -0.85 -10.87 7.37
CA GLY A 10 -1.78 -11.98 7.24
C GLY A 10 -1.14 -13.33 7.58
N GLU A 11 -1.89 -14.40 7.45
CA GLU A 11 -1.37 -15.76 7.62
C GLU A 11 -0.59 -16.22 6.38
N LYS A 12 -0.95 -15.74 5.19
CA LYS A 12 -0.34 -16.13 3.91
C LYS A 12 0.50 -15.04 3.27
N TYR A 13 0.09 -13.78 3.40
CA TYR A 13 0.71 -12.64 2.77
C TYR A 13 1.00 -11.53 3.76
N ILE A 14 1.96 -10.68 3.38
CA ILE A 14 2.18 -9.37 4.01
C ILE A 14 1.61 -8.33 3.07
N TYR A 15 0.71 -7.49 3.56
CA TYR A 15 0.02 -6.47 2.78
C TYR A 15 0.63 -5.10 3.01
N VAL A 16 1.06 -4.47 1.94
CA VAL A 16 1.49 -3.08 1.91
C VAL A 16 0.31 -2.26 1.43
N ILE A 17 -0.30 -1.50 2.33
CA ILE A 17 -1.50 -0.74 2.06
C ILE A 17 -1.16 0.75 2.05
N GLN A 18 -1.50 1.43 0.97
CA GLN A 18 -1.24 2.84 0.76
C GLN A 18 -2.56 3.60 0.70
N ASP A 19 -2.64 4.67 1.47
CA ASP A 19 -3.76 5.59 1.42
C ASP A 19 -3.65 6.52 0.21
N PHE A 20 -4.75 6.74 -0.46
CA PHE A 20 -4.83 7.60 -1.63
C PHE A 20 -6.06 8.51 -1.56
N SER A 21 -5.85 9.81 -1.74
CA SER A 21 -6.94 10.77 -1.82
C SER A 21 -7.37 10.95 -3.27
N ALA A 22 -8.58 10.49 -3.59
CA ALA A 22 -9.15 10.60 -4.92
C ALA A 22 -10.39 11.50 -4.90
N PHE A 23 -10.40 12.46 -5.81
CA PHE A 23 -11.54 13.34 -6.07
C PHE A 23 -11.88 13.27 -7.55
N GLY A 24 -13.17 13.09 -7.86
CA GLY A 24 -13.63 13.05 -9.26
C GLY A 24 -13.27 11.75 -9.97
N GLY A 25 -12.69 11.83 -11.16
CA GLY A 25 -12.31 10.68 -11.96
C GLY A 25 -10.82 10.37 -11.93
N ILE A 26 -10.46 9.10 -11.93
CA ILE A 26 -9.09 8.60 -12.07
C ILE A 26 -8.99 7.84 -13.40
N TYR A 27 -8.08 8.29 -14.27
CA TYR A 27 -7.96 7.76 -15.63
C TYR A 27 -6.51 7.39 -15.95
N GLY A 28 -6.32 6.39 -16.75
CA GLY A 28 -5.03 6.00 -17.31
C GLY A 28 -4.83 4.50 -17.36
N ASN A 29 -3.57 4.09 -17.47
CA ASN A 29 -3.17 2.69 -17.46
C ASN A 29 -2.27 2.43 -16.22
N SER A 30 -2.50 1.32 -15.55
CA SER A 30 -1.71 0.92 -14.36
C SER A 30 -0.21 0.78 -14.63
N LYS A 31 0.16 0.53 -15.88
CA LYS A 31 1.55 0.37 -16.31
C LYS A 31 2.26 1.70 -16.60
N ASP A 32 1.50 2.78 -16.75
CA ASP A 32 2.08 4.10 -17.02
C ASP A 32 2.70 4.70 -15.75
N PRO A 33 3.74 5.51 -15.87
CA PRO A 33 4.35 6.19 -14.74
C PRO A 33 3.43 7.22 -14.09
N THR A 34 2.42 7.69 -14.82
CA THR A 34 1.48 8.73 -14.38
C THR A 34 0.04 8.36 -14.70
N LEU A 35 -0.87 8.84 -13.85
CA LEU A 35 -2.31 8.81 -14.07
C LEU A 35 -2.85 10.24 -14.13
N PHE A 36 -4.14 10.37 -14.46
CA PHE A 36 -4.83 11.65 -14.54
C PHE A 36 -5.99 11.67 -13.56
N LEU A 37 -6.08 12.75 -12.77
CA LEU A 37 -7.24 13.09 -11.97
C LEU A 37 -8.05 14.15 -12.71
N ARG A 38 -9.34 13.94 -12.86
CA ARG A 38 -10.26 14.92 -13.43
C ARG A 38 -11.26 15.38 -12.37
N ASP A 39 -11.28 16.68 -12.10
CA ASP A 39 -12.34 17.28 -11.31
C ASP A 39 -13.59 17.44 -12.19
N GLU A 40 -14.67 16.74 -11.83
CA GLU A 40 -15.91 16.76 -12.61
C GLU A 40 -16.62 18.11 -12.60
N LYS A 41 -16.39 18.94 -11.58
CA LYS A 41 -17.01 20.26 -11.47
C LYS A 41 -16.31 21.31 -12.32
N SER A 42 -14.99 21.34 -12.27
CA SER A 42 -14.16 22.32 -12.98
C SER A 42 -13.67 21.82 -14.34
N GLU A 43 -13.90 20.54 -14.65
CA GLU A 43 -13.34 19.83 -15.80
C GLU A 43 -11.81 19.86 -15.90
N LYS A 44 -11.15 20.33 -14.83
CA LYS A 44 -9.71 20.39 -14.75
C LYS A 44 -9.10 19.00 -14.61
N THR A 45 -8.14 18.70 -15.49
CA THR A 45 -7.36 17.46 -15.43
C THR A 45 -5.98 17.75 -14.85
N THR A 46 -5.59 16.96 -13.84
CA THR A 46 -4.27 17.05 -13.20
C THR A 46 -3.54 15.73 -13.40
N LYS A 47 -2.30 15.82 -13.86
CA LYS A 47 -1.39 14.68 -13.97
C LYS A 47 -0.78 14.39 -12.61
N ILE A 48 -0.79 13.13 -12.19
CA ILE A 48 -0.22 12.67 -10.93
C ILE A 48 0.72 11.48 -11.16
N ASP A 49 1.64 11.26 -10.23
CA ASP A 49 2.39 10.02 -10.20
C ASP A 49 1.44 8.85 -9.97
N ASN A 50 1.67 7.74 -10.69
CA ASN A 50 0.81 6.57 -10.58
C ASN A 50 0.95 5.92 -9.20
N PRO A 51 -0.08 5.95 -8.35
CA PRO A 51 -0.01 5.38 -7.00
C PRO A 51 0.22 3.87 -7.00
N LEU A 52 -0.18 3.15 -8.06
CA LEU A 52 0.07 1.72 -8.19
C LEU A 52 1.56 1.43 -8.42
N LYS A 53 2.25 2.28 -9.18
CA LYS A 53 3.70 2.18 -9.38
C LYS A 53 4.48 2.53 -8.12
N ILE A 54 4.01 3.51 -7.36
CA ILE A 54 4.58 3.83 -6.05
C ILE A 54 4.44 2.64 -5.09
N ALA A 55 3.29 2.00 -5.05
CA ALA A 55 3.05 0.82 -4.23
C ALA A 55 3.93 -0.38 -4.64
N GLU A 56 4.06 -0.66 -5.93
CA GLU A 56 4.98 -1.69 -6.45
C GLU A 56 6.42 -1.43 -6.00
N ARG A 57 6.90 -0.21 -6.15
CA ARG A 57 8.25 0.17 -5.72
C ARG A 57 8.45 -0.04 -4.22
N LYS A 58 7.48 0.32 -3.40
CA LYS A 58 7.54 0.11 -1.95
C LYS A 58 7.63 -1.38 -1.59
N VAL A 59 6.89 -2.23 -2.29
CA VAL A 59 6.99 -3.68 -2.15
C VAL A 59 8.39 -4.17 -2.51
N MET A 60 8.92 -3.75 -3.66
CA MET A 60 10.27 -4.17 -4.10
C MET A 60 11.35 -3.75 -3.11
N LEU A 61 11.25 -2.57 -2.52
CA LEU A 61 12.19 -2.09 -1.50
C LEU A 61 12.12 -2.92 -0.22
N LEU A 62 10.92 -3.34 0.21
CA LEU A 62 10.76 -4.25 1.35
C LEU A 62 11.33 -5.63 1.05
N GLU A 63 11.03 -6.19 -0.10
CA GLU A 63 11.57 -7.48 -0.55
C GLU A 63 13.10 -7.48 -0.54
N ALA A 64 13.72 -6.43 -1.08
CA ALA A 64 15.17 -6.26 -1.06
C ALA A 64 15.71 -6.13 0.37
N ALA A 65 15.06 -5.35 1.22
CA ALA A 65 15.49 -5.11 2.60
C ALA A 65 15.47 -6.37 3.47
N VAL A 66 14.58 -7.31 3.20
CA VAL A 66 14.43 -8.57 3.95
C VAL A 66 15.01 -9.79 3.22
N GLY A 67 15.50 -9.61 1.99
CA GLY A 67 16.11 -10.68 1.21
C GLY A 67 15.12 -11.72 0.68
N VAL A 68 13.88 -11.33 0.41
CA VAL A 68 12.85 -12.20 -0.18
C VAL A 68 12.79 -11.99 -1.68
N SER A 69 12.77 -13.09 -2.44
CA SER A 69 12.58 -13.02 -3.89
C SER A 69 11.16 -12.57 -4.25
N HIS A 70 11.05 -11.70 -5.24
CA HIS A 70 9.77 -11.24 -5.78
C HIS A 70 8.90 -12.39 -6.31
N GLU A 71 9.52 -13.43 -6.84
CA GLU A 71 8.85 -14.63 -7.37
C GLU A 71 8.04 -15.39 -6.31
N LYS A 72 8.34 -15.20 -5.03
CA LYS A 72 7.57 -15.80 -3.94
C LYS A 72 6.21 -15.15 -3.72
N HIS A 73 5.98 -13.98 -4.28
CA HIS A 73 4.74 -13.21 -4.14
C HIS A 73 4.24 -13.07 -2.69
N LEU A 74 5.17 -12.97 -1.74
CA LEU A 74 4.86 -12.86 -0.32
C LEU A 74 4.18 -11.54 0.03
N PHE A 75 4.58 -10.47 -0.64
CA PHE A 75 4.03 -9.13 -0.44
C PHE A 75 2.96 -8.83 -1.47
N GLN A 76 1.81 -8.38 -0.97
CA GLN A 76 0.71 -7.86 -1.79
C GLN A 76 0.56 -6.37 -1.52
N SER A 77 0.23 -5.59 -2.53
CA SER A 77 0.03 -4.15 -2.37
C SER A 77 -1.40 -3.75 -2.73
N PHE A 78 -1.97 -2.86 -1.92
CA PHE A 78 -3.26 -2.24 -2.19
C PHE A 78 -3.16 -0.73 -2.03
N THR A 79 -3.73 -0.01 -2.98
CA THR A 79 -3.95 1.43 -2.89
C THR A 79 -5.43 1.66 -2.60
N VAL A 80 -5.72 2.33 -1.48
CA VAL A 80 -7.05 2.43 -0.92
C VAL A 80 -7.50 3.88 -0.86
N TYR A 81 -8.69 4.15 -1.36
CA TYR A 81 -9.33 5.45 -1.26
C TYR A 81 -10.55 5.43 -0.35
N ASN A 82 -10.77 6.53 0.37
CA ASN A 82 -11.89 6.64 1.30
C ASN A 82 -13.18 7.01 0.56
N ASN A 83 -14.23 6.22 0.79
CA ASN A 83 -15.57 6.40 0.22
C ASN A 83 -16.50 7.30 1.07
N SER A 84 -15.99 8.03 2.06
CA SER A 84 -16.80 8.95 2.85
C SER A 84 -17.27 10.20 2.06
N LEU A 85 -16.83 10.34 0.83
CA LEU A 85 -17.30 11.37 -0.08
C LEU A 85 -18.73 11.04 -0.55
N LEU A 86 -19.58 12.06 -0.62
CA LEU A 86 -20.96 11.95 -1.11
C LEU A 86 -21.03 11.43 -2.55
N VAL A 87 -19.98 11.66 -3.33
CA VAL A 87 -19.84 11.16 -4.70
C VAL A 87 -18.58 10.30 -4.76
N PRO A 88 -18.70 8.99 -4.99
CA PRO A 88 -17.53 8.13 -5.14
C PRO A 88 -16.76 8.50 -6.41
N PRO A 89 -15.41 8.38 -6.40
CA PRO A 89 -14.62 8.64 -7.59
C PRO A 89 -14.94 7.66 -8.72
N THR A 90 -14.95 8.14 -9.95
CA THR A 90 -15.02 7.29 -11.15
C THR A 90 -13.63 6.75 -11.45
N ILE A 91 -13.48 5.43 -11.51
CA ILE A 91 -12.19 4.78 -11.75
C ILE A 91 -12.21 4.13 -13.12
N GLN A 92 -11.36 4.62 -14.01
CA GLN A 92 -11.13 4.09 -15.35
C GLN A 92 -9.64 3.84 -15.57
N VAL A 93 -9.09 2.93 -14.79
CA VAL A 93 -7.69 2.51 -14.89
C VAL A 93 -7.65 1.14 -15.58
N LYS A 94 -7.03 1.09 -16.74
CA LYS A 94 -6.84 -0.15 -17.51
C LYS A 94 -5.77 -1.02 -16.84
N ASP A 95 -5.91 -2.34 -16.96
CA ASP A 95 -4.90 -3.35 -16.62
C ASP A 95 -4.39 -3.35 -15.16
N GLY A 96 -5.21 -3.15 -14.17
CA GLY A 96 -4.73 -3.23 -12.79
C GLY A 96 -5.65 -2.64 -11.73
N ALA A 97 -6.92 -2.51 -12.06
CA ALA A 97 -7.92 -1.97 -11.13
C ALA A 97 -8.07 -2.76 -9.82
N ASN A 98 -7.57 -4.01 -9.76
CA ASN A 98 -7.72 -4.88 -8.59
C ASN A 98 -6.90 -4.41 -7.37
N SER A 99 -5.86 -3.61 -7.60
CA SER A 99 -5.02 -3.07 -6.52
C SER A 99 -5.40 -1.65 -6.09
N LEU A 100 -6.36 -1.03 -6.78
CA LEU A 100 -6.92 0.27 -6.45
C LEU A 100 -8.39 0.09 -6.07
N LEU A 101 -8.70 0.17 -4.78
CA LEU A 101 -10.01 -0.20 -4.24
C LEU A 101 -10.51 0.76 -3.17
N PRO A 102 -11.84 0.86 -2.98
CA PRO A 102 -12.40 1.62 -1.90
C PRO A 102 -12.11 0.97 -0.54
N LEU A 103 -11.93 1.77 0.49
CA LEU A 103 -11.64 1.29 1.84
C LEU A 103 -12.66 0.24 2.32
N LYS A 104 -13.93 0.40 1.98
CA LYS A 104 -15.01 -0.54 2.35
C LYS A 104 -14.78 -1.97 1.85
N ASP A 105 -14.07 -2.13 0.73
CA ASP A 105 -13.83 -3.43 0.10
C ASP A 105 -12.50 -4.08 0.56
N LEU A 106 -11.66 -3.35 1.28
CA LEU A 106 -10.34 -3.83 1.68
C LEU A 106 -10.39 -5.11 2.51
N LYS A 107 -11.26 -5.16 3.51
CA LYS A 107 -11.40 -6.33 4.39
C LYS A 107 -11.77 -7.59 3.62
N GLN A 108 -12.76 -7.51 2.75
CA GLN A 108 -13.21 -8.65 1.96
C GLN A 108 -12.14 -9.08 0.95
N THR A 109 -11.46 -8.15 0.33
CA THR A 109 -10.35 -8.42 -0.60
C THR A 109 -9.21 -9.18 0.09
N ILE A 110 -8.84 -8.79 1.31
CA ILE A 110 -7.83 -9.49 2.10
C ILE A 110 -8.31 -10.89 2.50
N ILE A 111 -9.55 -11.03 2.94
CA ILE A 111 -10.13 -12.36 3.29
C ILE A 111 -10.08 -13.30 2.08
N GLU A 112 -10.40 -12.82 0.90
CA GLU A 112 -10.33 -13.63 -0.32
C GLU A 112 -8.90 -13.98 -0.71
N ALA A 113 -7.96 -13.06 -0.58
CA ALA A 113 -6.54 -13.33 -0.81
C ALA A 113 -5.99 -14.41 0.14
N GLU A 114 -6.39 -14.38 1.42
CA GLU A 114 -5.96 -15.35 2.42
C GLU A 114 -6.56 -16.77 2.19
N LYS A 115 -7.58 -16.89 1.37
CA LYS A 115 -8.13 -18.19 0.95
C LYS A 115 -7.29 -18.87 -0.15
N ASP A 116 -6.41 -18.15 -0.80
CA ASP A 116 -5.54 -18.70 -1.82
C ASP A 116 -4.57 -19.71 -1.20
N SER A 117 -4.53 -20.93 -1.75
CA SER A 117 -3.81 -22.06 -1.16
C SER A 117 -2.30 -22.09 -1.45
N VAL A 118 -1.79 -21.12 -2.20
CA VAL A 118 -0.46 -21.23 -2.83
C VAL A 118 0.69 -20.81 -1.92
N THR A 119 0.45 -20.00 -0.89
CA THR A 119 1.49 -19.54 0.03
C THR A 119 1.07 -19.67 1.48
N SER A 120 1.85 -20.39 2.28
CA SER A 120 1.71 -20.40 3.74
C SER A 120 3.01 -19.97 4.40
N PHE A 121 2.91 -19.24 5.53
CA PHE A 121 4.05 -18.94 6.40
C PHE A 121 4.49 -20.14 7.24
N GLU A 122 4.32 -21.38 6.75
CA GLU A 122 4.69 -22.59 7.50
C GLU A 122 6.21 -22.76 7.59
N ASP A 123 6.94 -22.14 6.66
CA ASP A 123 8.38 -22.12 6.67
C ASP A 123 8.93 -21.25 7.80
N GLN A 124 9.81 -21.78 8.66
CA GLN A 124 10.45 -21.07 9.76
C GLN A 124 11.21 -19.82 9.27
N LYS A 125 11.84 -19.92 8.11
CA LYS A 125 12.56 -18.78 7.49
C LYS A 125 11.63 -17.61 7.18
N THR A 126 10.43 -17.88 6.71
CA THR A 126 9.42 -16.85 6.43
C THR A 126 8.90 -16.20 7.72
N LYS A 127 8.68 -17.03 8.78
CA LYS A 127 8.30 -16.52 10.11
C LYS A 127 9.37 -15.60 10.68
N ASP A 128 10.63 -15.94 10.57
CA ASP A 128 11.76 -15.14 11.03
C ASP A 128 11.85 -13.80 10.27
N LEU A 129 11.58 -13.81 8.96
CA LEU A 129 11.51 -12.61 8.15
C LEU A 129 10.38 -11.66 8.57
N VAL A 130 9.20 -12.21 8.84
CA VAL A 130 8.05 -11.43 9.34
C VAL A 130 8.37 -10.78 10.69
N LEU A 131 8.99 -11.53 11.59
CA LEU A 131 9.43 -11.00 12.88
C LEU A 131 10.46 -9.87 12.71
N ALA A 132 11.45 -10.04 11.84
CA ALA A 132 12.46 -9.03 11.55
C ALA A 132 11.84 -7.72 11.01
N ILE A 133 10.83 -7.80 10.15
CA ILE A 133 10.09 -6.63 9.66
C ILE A 133 9.36 -5.91 10.81
N LYS A 134 8.68 -6.67 11.67
CA LYS A 134 7.97 -6.11 12.84
C LYS A 134 8.94 -5.40 13.78
N GLU A 135 10.04 -6.02 14.13
CA GLU A 135 11.07 -5.45 15.01
C GLU A 135 11.64 -4.15 14.45
N ARG A 136 11.92 -4.12 13.16
CA ARG A 136 12.41 -2.93 12.47
C ARG A 136 11.39 -1.80 12.46
N SER A 137 10.13 -2.12 12.21
CA SER A 137 9.02 -1.16 12.27
C SER A 137 8.85 -0.57 13.68
N ASP A 138 8.93 -1.40 14.71
CA ASP A 138 8.81 -0.96 16.10
C ASP A 138 10.01 -0.12 16.55
N ALA A 139 11.22 -0.44 16.12
CA ALA A 139 12.42 0.35 16.37
C ALA A 139 12.31 1.75 15.74
N VAL A 140 11.82 1.86 14.52
CA VAL A 140 11.59 3.14 13.84
C VAL A 140 10.53 3.97 14.57
N LYS A 141 9.43 3.36 15.01
CA LYS A 141 8.39 4.06 15.79
C LYS A 141 8.94 4.62 17.09
N LYS A 142 9.76 3.85 17.81
CA LYS A 142 10.41 4.30 19.05
C LYS A 142 11.36 5.47 18.81
N ASP A 143 12.15 5.44 17.75
CA ASP A 143 13.07 6.53 17.39
C ASP A 143 12.32 7.82 17.03
N VAL A 144 11.26 7.72 16.24
CA VAL A 144 10.39 8.85 15.89
C VAL A 144 9.75 9.46 17.15
N GLN A 145 9.29 8.63 18.09
CA GLN A 145 8.73 9.13 19.37
C GLN A 145 9.78 9.83 20.21
N LYS A 146 11.01 9.30 20.29
CA LYS A 146 12.13 9.96 20.99
C LYS A 146 12.42 11.34 20.39
N ARG A 147 12.54 11.43 19.07
CA ARG A 147 12.79 12.70 18.36
C ARG A 147 11.69 13.73 18.62
N LYS A 148 10.42 13.32 18.58
CA LYS A 148 9.28 14.19 18.91
C LYS A 148 9.32 14.70 20.36
N LYS A 149 9.70 13.86 21.32
CA LYS A 149 9.85 14.27 22.73
C LYS A 149 11.00 15.25 22.92
N LEU A 150 12.14 15.03 22.25
CA LEU A 150 13.29 15.95 22.29
C LEU A 150 12.94 17.30 21.66
N ALA A 151 12.26 17.32 20.52
CA ALA A 151 11.83 18.55 19.87
C ALA A 151 10.84 19.37 20.70
N LYS A 152 9.99 18.71 21.53
CA LYS A 152 9.10 19.41 22.49
C LYS A 152 9.83 19.99 23.70
N LYS A 153 10.95 19.40 24.13
CA LYS A 153 11.75 19.88 25.27
C LYS A 153 12.66 21.06 24.89
N SER A 154 12.98 21.23 23.62
CA SER A 154 13.83 22.32 23.11
C SER A 154 13.05 23.59 22.70
N ARG A 155 11.76 23.61 22.90
CA ARG A 155 10.88 24.77 22.74
C ARG A 155 10.49 25.33 24.09
#